data_f0220484a78e9c59c0d4bd4c3da524cb
#
_entry.id   f0220484a78e9c59c0d4bd4c3da524cb
#
_cell.length_a   1.000
_cell.length_b   1.000
_cell.length_c   1.000
_cell.angle_alpha   90.00
_cell.angle_beta   90.00
_cell.angle_gamma   90.00
#
_symmetry.space_group_name_H-M   'P 1'
#
loop_
_entity.id
_entity.type
_entity.pdbx_description
1 polymer ?
#
loop_
_entity_poly.entity_id
_entity_poly.type
_entity_poly.pdbx_seq_one_letter_code
_entity_poly.pdbx_strand_id
1 'polypeptide(L)'
;VIDADTFRSLVVADREVRVRLGRLDAKVRFGPDSEAFDLVIEQGRVMSVEPAGSGSVDLVICAPDAFWQGSLVPRPGYGEASLTAGGAKFEGDFARFGAPYFPAWEKLLVLMRRTACGAVEQHPPVPDRRETDDAVGRYVHVRNGPREARIYYETAGSGAVPLILYPTAGADTRQWRHLLAHPALRKRFTMIAIDPPGHGKSLMPLGEPWWEQVYSATRDELMGWVTGLVETLRLDRPVFMGCSVGGQLALSLAAFRPEPFRAFVSMNGWLRSPPSMQAFNNWPYRDPATPLDYLMGRVLGTTSPIAPEDRRQETAWIYMSNAKGAYAGDNDYFMNAHDLSRDGHLIDTAARPLFVLAGEFDRTSLSDEHGAVAVPRFVKGAQYRLLKDLGHFSPSDDPELLCEALVPIMDEVLAACDAAAAR
;
A
#
# COMPACT_ATOMS: atom_id res chain seq x y z
N VAL A 1 -28.93 13.97 0.63
CA VAL A 1 -29.56 13.79 -0.68
C VAL A 1 -28.53 14.15 -1.73
N ILE A 2 -28.27 13.23 -2.66
CA ILE A 2 -27.34 13.43 -3.75
C ILE A 2 -28.09 14.14 -4.90
N ASP A 3 -27.59 15.28 -5.35
CA ASP A 3 -28.15 15.95 -6.50
C ASP A 3 -27.88 15.14 -7.78
N ALA A 4 -28.95 14.54 -8.33
CA ALA A 4 -28.87 13.62 -9.44
C ALA A 4 -28.33 14.28 -10.74
N ASP A 5 -28.69 15.54 -10.99
CA ASP A 5 -28.25 16.26 -12.18
C ASP A 5 -26.79 16.64 -12.12
N THR A 6 -26.32 17.07 -10.94
CA THR A 6 -24.90 17.33 -10.70
C THR A 6 -24.08 16.04 -10.80
N PHE A 7 -24.54 14.93 -10.18
CA PHE A 7 -23.84 13.65 -10.27
C PHE A 7 -23.76 13.16 -11.72
N ARG A 8 -24.89 13.17 -12.45
CA ARG A 8 -24.93 12.83 -13.87
C ARG A 8 -23.92 13.66 -14.67
N SER A 9 -23.94 14.98 -14.48
CA SER A 9 -23.06 15.89 -15.21
C SER A 9 -21.59 15.59 -14.97
N LEU A 10 -21.20 15.31 -13.71
CA LEU A 10 -19.84 14.95 -13.38
C LEU A 10 -19.42 13.60 -13.97
N VAL A 11 -20.25 12.57 -13.86
CA VAL A 11 -19.96 11.22 -14.38
C VAL A 11 -19.82 11.22 -15.90
N VAL A 12 -20.74 11.89 -16.62
CA VAL A 12 -20.69 11.96 -18.10
C VAL A 12 -19.47 12.74 -18.60
N ALA A 13 -19.07 13.78 -17.88
CA ALA A 13 -17.92 14.62 -18.24
C ALA A 13 -16.57 14.02 -17.86
N ASP A 14 -16.53 13.06 -16.93
CA ASP A 14 -15.28 12.53 -16.37
C ASP A 14 -14.52 11.67 -17.39
N ARG A 15 -13.29 12.07 -17.67
CA ARG A 15 -12.42 11.37 -18.64
C ARG A 15 -11.86 10.07 -18.11
N GLU A 16 -11.60 10.00 -16.80
CA GLU A 16 -11.08 8.79 -16.17
C GLU A 16 -12.12 7.68 -16.19
N VAL A 17 -13.36 7.96 -15.78
CA VAL A 17 -14.48 7.02 -15.88
C VAL A 17 -14.57 6.45 -17.30
N ARG A 18 -14.55 7.32 -18.31
CA ARG A 18 -14.63 6.89 -19.72
C ARG A 18 -13.47 6.00 -20.14
N VAL A 19 -12.24 6.33 -19.74
CA VAL A 19 -11.04 5.52 -20.06
C VAL A 19 -11.10 4.17 -19.36
N ARG A 20 -11.51 4.16 -18.09
CA ARG A 20 -11.60 2.94 -17.27
C ARG A 20 -12.74 2.01 -17.69
N LEU A 21 -13.84 2.54 -18.20
CA LEU A 21 -14.94 1.75 -18.74
C LEU A 21 -14.63 1.13 -20.12
N GLY A 22 -13.63 1.62 -20.84
CA GLY A 22 -13.13 1.03 -22.08
C GLY A 22 -14.21 0.85 -23.14
N ARG A 23 -14.69 -0.39 -23.34
CA ARG A 23 -15.76 -0.75 -24.28
C ARG A 23 -16.93 -1.46 -23.61
N LEU A 24 -17.13 -1.20 -22.33
CA LEU A 24 -18.22 -1.81 -21.57
C LEU A 24 -19.56 -1.43 -22.16
N ASP A 25 -20.41 -2.43 -22.35
CA ASP A 25 -21.85 -2.30 -22.56
C ASP A 25 -22.54 -2.96 -21.35
N ALA A 26 -23.19 -2.16 -20.50
CA ALA A 26 -23.83 -2.66 -19.28
C ALA A 26 -24.82 -1.65 -18.71
N LYS A 27 -25.77 -2.18 -17.92
CA LYS A 27 -26.58 -1.39 -17.01
C LYS A 27 -26.14 -1.67 -15.57
N VAL A 28 -25.69 -0.65 -14.84
CA VAL A 28 -25.11 -0.79 -13.49
C VAL A 28 -25.92 0.04 -12.51
N ARG A 29 -26.28 -0.58 -11.37
CA ARG A 29 -26.86 0.13 -10.23
C ARG A 29 -25.77 0.48 -9.23
N PHE A 30 -25.70 1.76 -8.85
CA PHE A 30 -24.66 2.31 -8.01
C PHE A 30 -25.21 3.29 -6.98
N GLY A 31 -24.86 3.12 -5.70
CA GLY A 31 -25.19 4.09 -4.67
C GLY A 31 -25.78 3.50 -3.39
N PRO A 32 -26.36 4.35 -2.52
CA PRO A 32 -27.06 3.92 -1.30
C PRO A 32 -28.20 2.94 -1.58
N ASP A 33 -28.42 2.00 -0.68
CA ASP A 33 -29.54 1.06 -0.81
C ASP A 33 -30.89 1.79 -0.92
N SER A 34 -31.02 2.96 -0.28
CA SER A 34 -32.24 3.78 -0.30
C SER A 34 -32.36 4.74 -1.49
N GLU A 35 -31.24 5.10 -2.13
CA GLU A 35 -31.22 6.17 -3.14
C GLU A 35 -30.14 5.90 -4.22
N ALA A 36 -30.16 4.70 -4.80
CA ALA A 36 -29.21 4.31 -5.84
C ALA A 36 -29.56 4.92 -7.22
N PHE A 37 -28.58 4.88 -8.13
CA PHE A 37 -28.71 5.31 -9.50
C PHE A 37 -28.46 4.14 -10.47
N ASP A 38 -29.26 4.07 -11.53
CA ASP A 38 -29.05 3.18 -12.66
C ASP A 38 -28.24 3.93 -13.75
N LEU A 39 -27.06 3.42 -14.07
CA LEU A 39 -26.21 3.92 -15.13
C LEU A 39 -26.35 3.02 -16.35
N VAL A 40 -26.66 3.62 -17.51
CA VAL A 40 -26.60 2.94 -18.80
C VAL A 40 -25.29 3.28 -19.48
N ILE A 41 -24.51 2.26 -19.80
CA ILE A 41 -23.18 2.39 -20.38
C ILE A 41 -23.18 1.69 -21.75
N GLU A 42 -22.76 2.43 -22.78
CA GLU A 42 -22.63 1.93 -24.14
C GLU A 42 -21.23 2.26 -24.67
N GLN A 43 -20.49 1.25 -25.10
CA GLN A 43 -19.12 1.39 -25.62
C GLN A 43 -18.23 2.24 -24.69
N GLY A 44 -18.35 1.99 -23.37
CA GLY A 44 -17.60 2.69 -22.32
C GLY A 44 -18.05 4.14 -22.06
N ARG A 45 -19.17 4.57 -22.62
CA ARG A 45 -19.75 5.90 -22.39
C ARG A 45 -20.97 5.78 -21.50
N VAL A 46 -21.03 6.57 -20.46
CA VAL A 46 -22.23 6.69 -19.63
C VAL A 46 -23.26 7.51 -20.40
N MET A 47 -24.32 6.87 -20.86
CA MET A 47 -25.38 7.47 -21.68
C MET A 47 -26.44 8.12 -20.79
N SER A 48 -26.75 7.50 -19.65
CA SER A 48 -27.67 8.07 -18.66
C SER A 48 -27.29 7.68 -17.24
N VAL A 49 -27.68 8.52 -16.29
CA VAL A 49 -27.66 8.28 -14.85
C VAL A 49 -29.03 8.70 -14.32
N GLU A 50 -29.83 7.74 -13.93
CA GLU A 50 -31.21 7.96 -13.50
C GLU A 50 -31.42 7.36 -12.10
N PRO A 51 -32.36 7.85 -11.28
CA PRO A 51 -32.76 7.17 -10.06
C PRO A 51 -33.09 5.71 -10.33
N ALA A 52 -32.66 4.82 -9.44
CA ALA A 52 -32.83 3.38 -9.63
C ALA A 52 -34.30 2.98 -9.84
N GLY A 53 -34.55 2.24 -10.91
CA GLY A 53 -35.85 1.71 -11.26
C GLY A 53 -36.03 0.25 -10.84
N SER A 54 -37.21 -0.34 -11.17
CA SER A 54 -37.50 -1.76 -10.95
C SER A 54 -36.91 -2.70 -12.01
N GLY A 55 -36.22 -2.17 -13.03
CA GLY A 55 -35.64 -2.95 -14.11
C GLY A 55 -34.42 -3.74 -13.67
N SER A 56 -34.12 -4.83 -14.42
CA SER A 56 -32.89 -5.63 -14.22
C SER A 56 -31.66 -4.83 -14.60
N VAL A 57 -30.56 -5.10 -13.92
CA VAL A 57 -29.22 -4.54 -14.19
C VAL A 57 -28.20 -5.68 -14.25
N ASP A 58 -27.06 -5.45 -14.90
CA ASP A 58 -26.00 -6.44 -15.06
C ASP A 58 -25.11 -6.54 -13.80
N LEU A 59 -24.98 -5.43 -13.08
CA LEU A 59 -24.21 -5.33 -11.83
C LEU A 59 -24.90 -4.37 -10.86
N VAL A 60 -24.96 -4.76 -9.59
CA VAL A 60 -25.37 -3.90 -8.48
C VAL A 60 -24.14 -3.61 -7.63
N ILE A 61 -23.87 -2.33 -7.36
CA ILE A 61 -22.83 -1.85 -6.46
C ILE A 61 -23.49 -0.94 -5.44
N CYS A 62 -24.02 -1.52 -4.37
CA CYS A 62 -24.74 -0.81 -3.34
C CYS A 62 -24.14 -1.10 -1.96
N ALA A 63 -24.41 -0.22 -1.02
CA ALA A 63 -24.00 -0.36 0.36
C ALA A 63 -25.06 0.26 1.28
N PRO A 64 -25.08 -0.13 2.58
CA PRO A 64 -25.97 0.49 3.55
C PRO A 64 -25.80 2.02 3.61
N ASP A 65 -26.89 2.73 3.88
CA ASP A 65 -26.88 4.19 3.97
C ASP A 65 -25.84 4.73 4.96
N ALA A 66 -25.56 4.00 6.04
CA ALA A 66 -24.55 4.37 7.02
C ALA A 66 -23.12 4.45 6.40
N PHE A 67 -22.78 3.55 5.47
CA PHE A 67 -21.52 3.64 4.72
C PHE A 67 -21.47 4.93 3.90
N TRP A 68 -22.54 5.24 3.17
CA TRP A 68 -22.57 6.43 2.33
C TRP A 68 -22.53 7.73 3.13
N GLN A 69 -23.14 7.76 4.31
CA GLN A 69 -23.06 8.92 5.20
C GLN A 69 -21.61 9.23 5.60
N GLY A 70 -20.81 8.20 5.92
CA GLY A 70 -19.39 8.37 6.20
C GLY A 70 -18.53 8.62 4.98
N SER A 71 -18.91 8.07 3.82
CA SER A 71 -18.15 8.17 2.57
C SER A 71 -18.30 9.51 1.85
N LEU A 72 -19.46 10.17 1.98
CA LEU A 72 -19.82 11.37 1.22
C LEU A 72 -19.51 12.68 1.97
N VAL A 73 -18.44 12.68 2.73
CA VAL A 73 -17.91 13.86 3.46
C VAL A 73 -16.56 14.29 2.87
N PRO A 74 -16.12 15.54 3.07
CA PRO A 74 -14.84 16.01 2.52
C PRO A 74 -13.62 15.19 2.97
N ARG A 75 -13.69 14.62 4.18
CA ARG A 75 -12.67 13.79 4.80
C ARG A 75 -13.34 12.53 5.34
N PRO A 76 -13.54 11.51 4.50
CA PRO A 76 -14.16 10.27 4.93
C PRO A 76 -13.29 9.58 5.97
N GLY A 77 -13.95 8.90 6.89
CA GLY A 77 -13.27 8.12 7.91
C GLY A 77 -12.61 6.88 7.34
N TYR A 78 -11.88 6.25 8.22
CA TYR A 78 -11.28 4.98 8.01
C TYR A 78 -12.29 3.89 7.58
N GLY A 79 -12.04 3.26 6.44
CA GLY A 79 -12.93 2.23 5.88
C GLY A 79 -14.09 2.77 5.04
N GLU A 80 -14.29 4.10 5.03
CA GLU A 80 -15.38 4.77 4.30
C GLU A 80 -14.90 5.43 3.00
N ALA A 81 -13.59 5.43 2.78
CA ALA A 81 -12.98 6.06 1.61
C ALA A 81 -13.07 5.23 0.33
N SER A 82 -13.41 3.93 0.42
CA SER A 82 -13.36 2.96 -0.67
C SER A 82 -14.52 1.98 -0.61
N LEU A 83 -15.02 1.57 -1.76
CA LEU A 83 -16.06 0.53 -1.89
C LEU A 83 -15.65 -0.81 -1.25
N THR A 84 -14.35 -1.16 -1.35
CA THR A 84 -13.84 -2.42 -0.80
C THR A 84 -13.68 -2.41 0.71
N ALA A 85 -13.37 -1.26 1.28
CA ALA A 85 -13.17 -1.11 2.72
C ALA A 85 -14.49 -1.01 3.48
N GLY A 86 -15.53 -0.49 2.87
CA GLY A 86 -16.77 -0.11 3.52
C GLY A 86 -17.91 -1.13 3.43
N GLY A 87 -17.68 -2.31 2.88
CA GLY A 87 -18.71 -3.34 2.79
C GLY A 87 -19.73 -3.13 1.67
N ALA A 88 -19.34 -2.45 0.59
CA ALA A 88 -20.16 -2.41 -0.62
C ALA A 88 -20.41 -3.84 -1.14
N LYS A 89 -21.64 -4.10 -1.52
CA LYS A 89 -22.07 -5.36 -2.13
C LYS A 89 -21.95 -5.26 -3.64
N PHE A 90 -21.44 -6.32 -4.24
CA PHE A 90 -21.39 -6.49 -5.68
C PHE A 90 -22.24 -7.69 -6.03
N GLU A 91 -23.41 -7.44 -6.62
CA GLU A 91 -24.33 -8.49 -7.04
C GLU A 91 -24.43 -8.54 -8.56
N GLY A 92 -24.38 -9.74 -9.15
CA GLY A 92 -24.30 -9.95 -10.59
C GLY A 92 -23.01 -10.64 -11.01
N ASP A 93 -22.68 -10.61 -12.30
CA ASP A 93 -21.43 -11.20 -12.82
C ASP A 93 -20.24 -10.29 -12.54
N PHE A 94 -19.69 -10.42 -11.32
CA PHE A 94 -18.53 -9.63 -10.87
C PHE A 94 -17.29 -9.85 -11.74
N ALA A 95 -17.06 -11.07 -12.22
CA ALA A 95 -15.90 -11.37 -13.06
C ALA A 95 -15.97 -10.60 -14.39
N ARG A 96 -17.18 -10.44 -14.94
CA ARG A 96 -17.41 -9.76 -16.20
C ARG A 96 -17.57 -8.24 -16.06
N PHE A 97 -18.33 -7.78 -15.09
CA PHE A 97 -18.76 -6.38 -14.97
C PHE A 97 -18.14 -5.63 -13.79
N GLY A 98 -17.66 -6.35 -12.77
CA GLY A 98 -17.10 -5.77 -11.55
C GLY A 98 -15.59 -5.60 -11.63
N ALA A 99 -14.87 -6.70 -11.62
CA ALA A 99 -13.41 -6.72 -11.49
C ALA A 99 -12.65 -5.99 -12.63
N PRO A 100 -12.99 -6.14 -13.92
CA PRO A 100 -12.28 -5.45 -14.99
C PRO A 100 -12.39 -3.93 -14.95
N TYR A 101 -13.49 -3.43 -14.37
CA TYR A 101 -13.81 -2.00 -14.32
C TYR A 101 -13.73 -1.41 -12.91
N PHE A 102 -13.09 -2.14 -11.99
CA PHE A 102 -13.06 -1.76 -10.58
C PHE A 102 -12.54 -0.33 -10.33
N PRO A 103 -11.50 0.17 -11.04
CA PRO A 103 -11.07 1.56 -10.91
C PRO A 103 -12.14 2.58 -11.29
N ALA A 104 -13.02 2.24 -12.25
CA ALA A 104 -14.14 3.13 -12.62
C ALA A 104 -15.16 3.19 -11.48
N TRP A 105 -15.44 2.09 -10.83
CA TRP A 105 -16.38 2.05 -9.70
C TRP A 105 -15.87 2.85 -8.51
N GLU A 106 -14.58 2.75 -8.17
CA GLU A 106 -13.95 3.61 -7.16
C GLU A 106 -14.01 5.10 -7.56
N LYS A 107 -13.80 5.41 -8.84
CA LYS A 107 -13.95 6.79 -9.34
C LYS A 107 -15.38 7.31 -9.20
N LEU A 108 -16.41 6.48 -9.43
CA LEU A 108 -17.80 6.88 -9.19
C LEU A 108 -18.06 7.27 -7.73
N LEU A 109 -17.45 6.57 -6.75
CA LEU A 109 -17.53 6.96 -5.34
C LEU A 109 -16.92 8.35 -5.11
N VAL A 110 -15.76 8.63 -5.71
CA VAL A 110 -15.11 9.96 -5.64
C VAL A 110 -16.01 11.04 -6.22
N LEU A 111 -16.61 10.79 -7.38
CA LEU A 111 -17.54 11.75 -8.03
C LEU A 111 -18.82 11.96 -7.22
N MET A 112 -19.35 10.91 -6.62
CA MET A 112 -20.52 11.00 -5.73
C MET A 112 -20.19 11.83 -4.48
N ARG A 113 -19.01 11.62 -3.89
CA ARG A 113 -18.50 12.47 -2.80
C ARG A 113 -18.37 13.92 -3.23
N ARG A 114 -17.80 14.17 -4.40
CA ARG A 114 -17.70 15.54 -4.97
C ARG A 114 -19.07 16.18 -5.13
N THR A 115 -20.06 15.43 -5.57
CA THR A 115 -21.45 15.92 -5.67
C THR A 115 -22.01 16.29 -4.29
N ALA A 116 -21.78 15.45 -3.29
CA ALA A 116 -22.37 15.61 -1.96
C ALA A 116 -21.75 16.76 -1.15
N CYS A 117 -20.44 16.97 -1.25
CA CYS A 117 -19.73 17.90 -0.37
C CYS A 117 -18.78 18.88 -1.09
N GLY A 118 -18.76 18.90 -2.41
CA GLY A 118 -17.88 19.78 -3.20
C GLY A 118 -16.40 19.45 -3.11
N ALA A 119 -16.03 18.24 -2.65
CA ALA A 119 -14.64 17.80 -2.60
C ALA A 119 -13.99 17.88 -3.99
N VAL A 120 -12.78 18.43 -4.07
CA VAL A 120 -12.04 18.59 -5.33
C VAL A 120 -10.75 17.77 -5.24
N GLU A 121 -10.43 17.05 -6.32
CA GLU A 121 -9.16 16.37 -6.46
C GLU A 121 -8.01 17.38 -6.46
N GLN A 122 -6.96 17.07 -5.70
CA GLN A 122 -5.78 17.91 -5.66
C GLN A 122 -4.79 17.45 -6.73
N HIS A 123 -4.31 18.42 -7.51
CA HIS A 123 -3.25 18.23 -8.50
C HIS A 123 -2.12 19.19 -8.15
N PRO A 124 -1.03 18.71 -7.53
CA PRO A 124 0.09 19.58 -7.22
C PRO A 124 0.71 20.12 -8.51
N PRO A 125 1.31 21.31 -8.46
CA PRO A 125 1.99 21.87 -9.62
C PRO A 125 3.16 20.99 -10.03
N VAL A 126 3.28 20.72 -11.33
CA VAL A 126 4.43 20.01 -11.89
C VAL A 126 5.67 20.90 -11.72
N PRO A 127 6.69 20.47 -10.96
CA PRO A 127 7.90 21.27 -10.78
C PRO A 127 8.66 21.38 -12.11
N ASP A 128 9.11 22.57 -12.46
CA ASP A 128 10.04 22.76 -13.60
C ASP A 128 11.45 22.33 -13.17
N ARG A 129 11.68 21.02 -13.24
CA ARG A 129 12.98 20.43 -12.92
C ARG A 129 13.65 19.97 -14.20
N ARG A 130 14.91 20.36 -14.39
CA ARG A 130 15.79 19.95 -15.51
C ARG A 130 17.13 19.43 -15.00
N GLU A 131 17.08 18.69 -13.90
CA GLU A 131 18.24 18.14 -13.22
C GLU A 131 18.23 16.60 -13.29
N THR A 132 19.41 16.01 -13.16
CA THR A 132 19.57 14.56 -13.04
C THR A 132 19.23 14.13 -11.62
N ASP A 133 18.40 13.10 -11.46
CA ASP A 133 18.18 12.48 -10.16
C ASP A 133 19.47 11.75 -9.71
N ASP A 134 19.78 11.84 -8.41
CA ASP A 134 20.99 11.22 -7.85
C ASP A 134 20.80 9.73 -7.47
N ALA A 135 19.59 9.19 -7.62
CA ALA A 135 19.36 7.78 -7.36
C ALA A 135 20.06 6.90 -8.40
N VAL A 136 20.89 5.95 -7.94
CA VAL A 136 21.66 5.06 -8.81
C VAL A 136 21.23 3.62 -8.61
N GLY A 137 20.72 3.01 -9.68
CA GLY A 137 20.31 1.61 -9.71
C GLY A 137 21.47 0.65 -9.98
N ARG A 138 21.50 -0.47 -9.28
CA ARG A 138 22.49 -1.54 -9.42
C ARG A 138 21.86 -2.91 -9.22
N TYR A 139 22.61 -3.95 -9.58
CA TYR A 139 22.28 -5.34 -9.26
C TYR A 139 23.31 -5.93 -8.32
N VAL A 140 22.85 -6.82 -7.46
CA VAL A 140 23.70 -7.60 -6.55
C VAL A 140 23.22 -9.05 -6.52
N HIS A 141 24.14 -10.00 -6.42
CA HIS A 141 23.84 -11.41 -6.21
C HIS A 141 23.80 -11.68 -4.71
N VAL A 142 22.62 -12.04 -4.21
CA VAL A 142 22.36 -12.29 -2.79
C VAL A 142 22.10 -13.76 -2.56
N ARG A 143 22.69 -14.33 -1.52
CA ARG A 143 22.41 -15.70 -1.07
C ARG A 143 21.46 -15.71 0.12
N ASN A 144 20.57 -16.71 0.11
CA ASN A 144 19.70 -17.07 1.21
C ASN A 144 19.76 -18.59 1.40
N GLY A 145 20.68 -19.06 2.25
CA GLY A 145 21.03 -20.47 2.35
C GLY A 145 21.61 -20.99 1.00
N PRO A 146 21.06 -22.07 0.43
CA PRO A 146 21.51 -22.60 -0.86
C PRO A 146 20.99 -21.80 -2.08
N ARG A 147 20.00 -20.93 -1.88
CA ARG A 147 19.35 -20.17 -2.95
C ARG A 147 20.14 -18.89 -3.25
N GLU A 148 20.13 -18.47 -4.51
CA GLU A 148 20.72 -17.21 -4.97
C GLU A 148 19.72 -16.43 -5.82
N ALA A 149 19.63 -15.13 -5.61
CA ALA A 149 18.83 -14.24 -6.46
C ALA A 149 19.65 -13.03 -6.91
N ARG A 150 19.42 -12.56 -8.13
CA ARG A 150 19.96 -11.29 -8.64
C ARG A 150 18.98 -10.20 -8.30
N ILE A 151 19.27 -9.45 -7.25
CA ILE A 151 18.43 -8.38 -6.69
C ILE A 151 18.82 -7.04 -7.28
N TYR A 152 17.82 -6.28 -7.74
CA TYR A 152 17.98 -4.88 -8.09
C TYR A 152 17.78 -4.01 -6.85
N TYR A 153 18.55 -2.93 -6.74
CA TYR A 153 18.40 -1.94 -5.70
C TYR A 153 18.80 -0.55 -6.20
N GLU A 154 18.23 0.49 -5.59
CA GLU A 154 18.56 1.89 -5.85
C GLU A 154 19.19 2.51 -4.62
N THR A 155 20.22 3.33 -4.81
CA THR A 155 20.89 4.04 -3.71
C THR A 155 20.86 5.53 -3.93
N ALA A 156 20.64 6.29 -2.86
CA ALA A 156 20.77 7.74 -2.84
C ALA A 156 21.24 8.23 -1.47
N GLY A 157 21.88 9.40 -1.46
CA GLY A 157 22.38 10.01 -0.24
C GLY A 157 23.83 9.64 0.09
N SER A 158 24.40 10.36 1.06
CA SER A 158 25.79 10.24 1.50
C SER A 158 25.95 10.26 3.02
N GLY A 159 24.86 10.11 3.75
CA GLY A 159 24.89 10.02 5.21
C GLY A 159 25.60 8.76 5.68
N ALA A 160 26.21 8.82 6.86
CA ALA A 160 27.02 7.72 7.39
C ALA A 160 26.21 6.46 7.77
N VAL A 161 24.91 6.59 7.99
CA VAL A 161 24.04 5.48 8.40
C VAL A 161 23.35 4.86 7.20
N PRO A 162 23.54 3.56 6.90
CA PRO A 162 22.76 2.89 5.89
C PRO A 162 21.30 2.74 6.32
N LEU A 163 20.35 2.99 5.39
CA LEU A 163 18.92 2.83 5.58
C LEU A 163 18.36 1.94 4.49
N ILE A 164 17.93 0.74 4.85
CA ILE A 164 17.25 -0.18 3.92
C ILE A 164 15.77 0.20 3.87
N LEU A 165 15.24 0.33 2.65
CA LEU A 165 13.85 0.64 2.36
C LEU A 165 13.20 -0.56 1.67
N TYR A 166 12.24 -1.22 2.35
CA TYR A 166 11.55 -2.40 1.86
C TYR A 166 10.10 -2.07 1.48
N PRO A 167 9.66 -2.42 0.25
CA PRO A 167 8.35 -2.03 -0.26
C PRO A 167 7.17 -2.78 0.38
N THR A 168 5.97 -2.40 -0.01
CA THR A 168 4.72 -3.10 0.28
C THR A 168 4.57 -4.36 -0.58
N ALA A 169 3.57 -5.19 -0.30
CA ALA A 169 3.25 -6.38 -1.11
C ALA A 169 3.14 -6.04 -2.59
N GLY A 170 3.85 -6.79 -3.45
CA GLY A 170 3.78 -6.62 -4.90
C GLY A 170 4.31 -5.28 -5.44
N ALA A 171 4.99 -4.48 -4.62
CA ALA A 171 5.63 -3.23 -5.02
C ALA A 171 7.16 -3.38 -5.17
N ASP A 172 7.85 -2.32 -5.50
CA ASP A 172 9.28 -2.28 -5.77
C ASP A 172 9.91 -0.93 -5.40
N THR A 173 11.18 -0.69 -5.79
CA THR A 173 11.93 0.54 -5.48
C THR A 173 11.20 1.83 -5.86
N ARG A 174 10.32 1.79 -6.87
CA ARG A 174 9.56 2.98 -7.31
C ARG A 174 8.69 3.58 -6.22
N GLN A 175 8.29 2.78 -5.21
CA GLN A 175 7.54 3.27 -4.07
C GLN A 175 8.35 4.28 -3.23
N TRP A 176 9.68 4.19 -3.25
CA TRP A 176 10.58 4.98 -2.43
C TRP A 176 11.24 6.15 -3.16
N ARG A 177 10.93 6.36 -4.46
CA ARG A 177 11.64 7.33 -5.33
C ARG A 177 11.65 8.75 -4.77
N HIS A 178 10.55 9.17 -4.15
CA HIS A 178 10.43 10.52 -3.59
C HIS A 178 11.27 10.67 -2.31
N LEU A 179 11.34 9.63 -1.48
CA LEU A 179 12.20 9.62 -0.30
C LEU A 179 13.68 9.58 -0.70
N LEU A 180 14.05 8.80 -1.73
CA LEU A 180 15.41 8.76 -2.26
C LEU A 180 15.86 10.14 -2.77
N ALA A 181 14.96 10.94 -3.31
CA ALA A 181 15.22 12.29 -3.77
C ALA A 181 15.23 13.34 -2.64
N HIS A 182 14.73 13.02 -1.43
CA HIS A 182 14.53 14.02 -0.38
C HIS A 182 15.83 14.52 0.26
N PRO A 183 16.17 15.84 0.19
CA PRO A 183 17.49 16.35 0.59
C PRO A 183 17.85 16.09 2.05
N ALA A 184 16.89 16.19 2.97
CA ALA A 184 17.16 16.00 4.39
C ALA A 184 17.44 14.53 4.73
N LEU A 185 16.77 13.56 4.09
CA LEU A 185 17.03 12.14 4.26
C LEU A 185 18.38 11.74 3.64
N ARG A 186 18.69 12.27 2.45
CA ARG A 186 19.99 12.05 1.76
C ARG A 186 21.19 12.54 2.57
N LYS A 187 21.02 13.58 3.36
CA LYS A 187 22.05 14.07 4.27
C LYS A 187 22.32 13.15 5.45
N ARG A 188 21.28 12.48 5.95
CA ARG A 188 21.32 11.63 7.17
C ARG A 188 21.73 10.22 6.86
N PHE A 189 21.30 9.71 5.71
CA PHE A 189 21.37 8.30 5.36
C PHE A 189 22.03 8.07 3.98
N THR A 190 22.69 6.93 3.85
CA THR A 190 22.84 6.26 2.58
C THR A 190 21.66 5.30 2.45
N MET A 191 20.64 5.71 1.68
CA MET A 191 19.41 4.95 1.50
C MET A 191 19.61 3.86 0.45
N ILE A 192 19.01 2.68 0.69
CA ILE A 192 19.06 1.50 -0.18
C ILE A 192 17.64 0.97 -0.33
N ALA A 193 16.93 1.35 -1.38
CA ALA A 193 15.65 0.79 -1.73
C ALA A 193 15.85 -0.49 -2.55
N ILE A 194 15.07 -1.53 -2.29
CA ILE A 194 15.26 -2.84 -2.92
C ILE A 194 14.00 -3.29 -3.67
N ASP A 195 14.22 -3.99 -4.79
CA ASP A 195 13.21 -4.84 -5.40
C ASP A 195 13.38 -6.25 -4.81
N PRO A 196 12.42 -6.79 -4.04
CA PRO A 196 12.51 -8.17 -3.57
C PRO A 196 12.63 -9.17 -4.73
N PRO A 197 13.13 -10.41 -4.51
CA PRO A 197 13.15 -11.42 -5.58
C PRO A 197 11.79 -11.58 -6.25
N GLY A 198 11.76 -11.54 -7.59
CA GLY A 198 10.53 -11.60 -8.38
C GLY A 198 9.73 -10.31 -8.50
N HIS A 199 10.23 -9.20 -7.95
CA HIS A 199 9.60 -7.87 -8.03
C HIS A 199 10.42 -6.92 -8.89
N GLY A 200 9.74 -5.96 -9.51
CA GLY A 200 10.40 -4.88 -10.26
C GLY A 200 11.39 -5.42 -11.29
N LYS A 201 12.66 -5.08 -11.10
CA LYS A 201 13.79 -5.50 -11.95
C LYS A 201 14.56 -6.71 -11.38
N SER A 202 14.22 -7.20 -10.18
CA SER A 202 14.83 -8.38 -9.59
C SER A 202 14.36 -9.67 -10.26
N LEU A 203 15.27 -10.63 -10.38
CA LEU A 203 14.94 -11.96 -10.87
C LEU A 203 14.41 -12.84 -9.73
N MET A 204 13.61 -13.86 -10.08
CA MET A 204 13.34 -14.98 -9.20
C MET A 204 14.64 -15.74 -8.87
N PRO A 205 14.69 -16.52 -7.79
CA PRO A 205 15.88 -17.28 -7.44
C PRO A 205 16.41 -18.13 -8.59
N LEU A 206 17.72 -18.11 -8.80
CA LEU A 206 18.36 -18.74 -9.93
C LEU A 206 18.31 -20.28 -9.83
N GLY A 207 18.08 -20.95 -10.96
CA GLY A 207 18.05 -22.40 -11.03
C GLY A 207 16.78 -23.06 -10.49
N GLU A 208 15.78 -22.28 -10.10
CA GLU A 208 14.49 -22.79 -9.64
C GLU A 208 13.44 -22.68 -10.75
N PRO A 209 12.62 -23.73 -11.00
CA PRO A 209 11.53 -23.67 -11.95
C PRO A 209 10.32 -22.94 -11.34
N TRP A 210 10.49 -21.64 -11.05
CA TRP A 210 9.49 -20.79 -10.38
C TRP A 210 8.16 -20.74 -11.14
N TRP A 211 8.15 -20.96 -12.45
CA TRP A 211 6.95 -21.00 -13.30
C TRP A 211 6.09 -22.26 -13.08
N GLU A 212 6.61 -23.27 -12.39
CA GLU A 212 5.90 -24.49 -12.00
C GLU A 212 5.28 -24.39 -10.60
N GLN A 213 5.47 -23.24 -9.93
CA GLN A 213 5.07 -23.03 -8.54
C GLN A 213 4.20 -21.78 -8.40
N VAL A 214 3.28 -21.83 -7.45
CA VAL A 214 2.58 -20.62 -7.01
C VAL A 214 3.50 -19.87 -6.04
N TYR A 215 3.83 -18.63 -6.36
CA TYR A 215 4.63 -17.80 -5.45
C TYR A 215 3.91 -17.59 -4.12
N SER A 216 4.59 -17.85 -3.04
CA SER A 216 4.11 -17.66 -1.66
C SER A 216 5.31 -17.35 -0.75
N ALA A 217 5.40 -16.13 -0.26
CA ALA A 217 6.52 -15.70 0.57
C ALA A 217 6.36 -16.23 2.01
N THR A 218 7.47 -16.62 2.61
CA THR A 218 7.54 -16.99 4.03
C THR A 218 8.38 -16.00 4.83
N ARG A 219 8.15 -15.94 6.14
CA ARG A 219 8.92 -15.09 7.05
C ARG A 219 10.43 -15.35 6.94
N ASP A 220 10.82 -16.61 7.03
CA ASP A 220 12.24 -16.98 7.07
C ASP A 220 12.94 -16.69 5.73
N GLU A 221 12.20 -16.84 4.61
CA GLU A 221 12.69 -16.51 3.28
C GLU A 221 12.92 -14.99 3.14
N LEU A 222 11.94 -14.16 3.47
CA LEU A 222 12.08 -12.70 3.36
C LEU A 222 13.17 -12.16 4.27
N MET A 223 13.23 -12.61 5.54
CA MET A 223 14.30 -12.25 6.44
C MET A 223 15.68 -12.68 5.90
N GLY A 224 15.77 -13.88 5.31
CA GLY A 224 17.00 -14.38 4.72
C GLY A 224 17.52 -13.56 3.55
N TRP A 225 16.64 -13.11 2.65
CA TRP A 225 17.04 -12.21 1.56
C TRP A 225 17.55 -10.86 2.07
N VAL A 226 16.91 -10.28 3.09
CA VAL A 226 17.35 -9.01 3.69
C VAL A 226 18.69 -9.16 4.41
N THR A 227 18.86 -10.19 5.25
CA THR A 227 20.13 -10.41 5.96
C THR A 227 21.27 -10.73 4.99
N GLY A 228 21.01 -11.55 3.95
CA GLY A 228 21.97 -11.81 2.89
C GLY A 228 22.37 -10.58 2.09
N LEU A 229 21.43 -9.63 1.90
CA LEU A 229 21.73 -8.33 1.28
C LEU A 229 22.68 -7.49 2.18
N VAL A 230 22.37 -7.41 3.48
CA VAL A 230 23.24 -6.70 4.45
C VAL A 230 24.67 -7.24 4.41
N GLU A 231 24.82 -8.56 4.40
CA GLU A 231 26.09 -9.26 4.33
C GLU A 231 26.83 -8.96 3.02
N THR A 232 26.14 -9.13 1.88
CA THR A 232 26.74 -8.99 0.55
C THR A 232 27.21 -7.56 0.28
N LEU A 233 26.39 -6.56 0.67
CA LEU A 233 26.73 -5.14 0.55
C LEU A 233 27.64 -4.64 1.68
N ARG A 234 27.96 -5.48 2.68
CA ARG A 234 28.77 -5.15 3.86
C ARG A 234 28.28 -3.90 4.59
N LEU A 235 26.95 -3.81 4.78
CA LEU A 235 26.35 -2.67 5.45
C LEU A 235 26.64 -2.71 6.96
N ASP A 236 27.20 -1.62 7.50
CA ASP A 236 27.46 -1.52 8.94
C ASP A 236 26.17 -1.19 9.70
N ARG A 237 25.55 -2.23 10.26
CA ARG A 237 24.35 -2.15 11.07
C ARG A 237 23.34 -1.13 10.52
N PRO A 238 22.68 -1.42 9.38
CA PRO A 238 21.71 -0.51 8.80
C PRO A 238 20.49 -0.32 9.72
N VAL A 239 19.81 0.81 9.57
CA VAL A 239 18.40 0.93 9.97
C VAL A 239 17.58 0.19 8.91
N PHE A 240 16.62 -0.62 9.34
CA PHE A 240 15.65 -1.23 8.44
C PHE A 240 14.32 -0.50 8.56
N MET A 241 13.80 -0.01 7.45
CA MET A 241 12.47 0.59 7.35
C MET A 241 11.69 -0.08 6.22
N GLY A 242 10.44 -0.41 6.48
CA GLY A 242 9.55 -0.96 5.47
C GLY A 242 8.11 -0.53 5.68
N CYS A 243 7.30 -0.66 4.62
CA CYS A 243 5.88 -0.32 4.64
C CYS A 243 5.03 -1.58 4.39
N SER A 244 3.91 -1.75 5.10
CA SER A 244 3.00 -2.89 4.95
C SER A 244 3.72 -4.22 5.16
N VAL A 245 3.88 -5.04 4.11
CA VAL A 245 4.72 -6.25 4.14
C VAL A 245 6.13 -5.94 4.64
N GLY A 246 6.74 -4.86 4.18
CA GLY A 246 8.03 -4.39 4.68
C GLY A 246 7.96 -3.93 6.15
N GLY A 247 6.87 -3.30 6.56
CA GLY A 247 6.62 -2.94 7.96
C GLY A 247 6.47 -4.17 8.86
N GLN A 248 5.77 -5.19 8.37
CA GLN A 248 5.65 -6.49 9.02
C GLN A 248 7.00 -7.19 9.12
N LEU A 249 7.82 -7.06 8.06
CA LEU A 249 9.18 -7.62 8.02
C LEU A 249 10.12 -6.92 9.01
N ALA A 250 9.97 -5.61 9.23
CA ALA A 250 10.70 -4.88 10.26
C ALA A 250 10.45 -5.48 11.66
N LEU A 251 9.18 -5.77 11.97
CA LEU A 251 8.79 -6.41 13.24
C LEU A 251 9.32 -7.84 13.35
N SER A 252 9.23 -8.62 12.26
CA SER A 252 9.79 -9.98 12.24
C SER A 252 11.31 -10.00 12.38
N LEU A 253 12.03 -9.10 11.70
CA LEU A 253 13.49 -8.97 11.85
C LEU A 253 13.87 -8.55 13.27
N ALA A 254 13.14 -7.61 13.87
CA ALA A 254 13.37 -7.19 15.25
C ALA A 254 13.22 -8.33 16.28
N ALA A 255 12.28 -9.26 16.02
CA ALA A 255 12.03 -10.39 16.91
C ALA A 255 12.97 -11.58 16.68
N PHE A 256 13.30 -11.89 15.43
CA PHE A 256 13.89 -13.19 15.08
C PHE A 256 15.29 -13.12 14.47
N ARG A 257 15.71 -11.97 13.93
CA ARG A 257 17.06 -11.76 13.34
C ARG A 257 17.56 -10.33 13.53
N PRO A 258 17.64 -9.82 14.78
CA PRO A 258 17.96 -8.41 15.02
C PRO A 258 19.44 -8.04 14.85
N GLU A 259 20.37 -9.01 14.93
CA GLU A 259 21.81 -8.77 15.08
C GLU A 259 22.42 -7.86 14.00
N PRO A 260 22.08 -7.99 12.70
CA PRO A 260 22.69 -7.17 11.66
C PRO A 260 22.26 -5.70 11.68
N PHE A 261 21.23 -5.33 12.46
CA PHE A 261 20.60 -4.02 12.41
C PHE A 261 20.86 -3.18 13.64
N ARG A 262 20.77 -1.85 13.52
CA ARG A 262 20.83 -0.92 14.64
C ARG A 262 19.47 -0.43 15.14
N ALA A 263 18.47 -0.38 14.28
CA ALA A 263 17.09 0.00 14.61
C ALA A 263 16.12 -0.50 13.55
N PHE A 264 14.82 -0.48 13.90
CA PHE A 264 13.73 -0.89 13.03
C PHE A 264 12.65 0.19 12.99
N VAL A 265 12.14 0.45 11.79
CA VAL A 265 10.99 1.34 11.54
C VAL A 265 9.93 0.54 10.78
N SER A 266 8.87 0.18 11.47
CA SER A 266 7.71 -0.51 10.90
C SER A 266 6.65 0.53 10.51
N MET A 267 6.38 0.69 9.24
CA MET A 267 5.30 1.53 8.74
C MET A 267 4.15 0.62 8.28
N ASN A 268 2.96 0.83 8.84
CA ASN A 268 1.75 0.08 8.50
C ASN A 268 1.91 -1.46 8.63
N GLY A 269 2.73 -1.91 9.59
CA GLY A 269 2.79 -3.30 10.05
C GLY A 269 1.75 -3.57 11.14
N TRP A 270 1.59 -4.85 11.54
CA TRP A 270 0.59 -5.27 12.54
C TRP A 270 1.23 -5.92 13.76
N LEU A 271 0.52 -5.86 14.87
CA LEU A 271 0.81 -6.72 16.03
C LEU A 271 0.68 -8.21 15.65
N ARG A 272 -0.41 -8.54 14.97
CA ARG A 272 -0.76 -9.87 14.45
C ARG A 272 -1.84 -9.76 13.40
N SER A 273 -1.96 -10.75 12.53
CA SER A 273 -3.03 -10.80 11.54
C SER A 273 -4.41 -10.91 12.22
N PRO A 274 -5.37 -10.04 11.91
CA PRO A 274 -6.73 -10.17 12.44
C PRO A 274 -7.43 -11.41 11.85
N PRO A 275 -8.35 -12.06 12.59
CA PRO A 275 -9.08 -13.23 12.11
C PRO A 275 -9.83 -13.00 10.79
N SER A 276 -10.35 -11.79 10.57
CA SER A 276 -11.00 -11.39 9.31
C SER A 276 -10.06 -11.43 8.11
N MET A 277 -8.77 -11.19 8.32
CA MET A 277 -7.76 -11.28 7.26
C MET A 277 -7.23 -12.69 7.07
N GLN A 278 -7.25 -13.55 8.10
CA GLN A 278 -6.96 -14.98 7.95
C GLN A 278 -7.97 -15.67 7.04
N ALA A 279 -9.23 -15.21 7.05
CA ALA A 279 -10.26 -15.64 6.10
C ALA A 279 -10.18 -14.89 4.76
N PHE A 280 -9.21 -13.97 4.57
CA PHE A 280 -9.06 -13.19 3.36
C PHE A 280 -8.79 -14.10 2.17
N ASN A 281 -9.68 -14.05 1.20
CA ASN A 281 -9.53 -14.82 -0.01
C ASN A 281 -8.55 -14.14 -0.97
N ASN A 282 -7.32 -14.64 -1.00
CA ASN A 282 -6.26 -14.16 -1.91
C ASN A 282 -6.46 -14.62 -3.36
N TRP A 283 -7.50 -15.45 -3.59
CA TRP A 283 -7.79 -16.04 -4.88
C TRP A 283 -7.94 -15.04 -6.03
N PRO A 284 -8.63 -13.89 -5.90
CA PRO A 284 -8.78 -12.98 -7.03
C PRO A 284 -7.45 -12.45 -7.58
N TYR A 285 -6.41 -12.38 -6.76
CA TYR A 285 -5.09 -11.90 -7.18
C TYR A 285 -4.24 -12.98 -7.85
N ARG A 286 -4.66 -14.24 -7.75
CA ARG A 286 -4.00 -15.40 -8.39
C ARG A 286 -4.74 -15.90 -9.61
N ASP A 287 -6.04 -15.71 -9.67
CA ASP A 287 -6.87 -16.18 -10.77
C ASP A 287 -6.46 -15.52 -12.09
N PRO A 288 -6.06 -16.31 -13.11
CA PRO A 288 -5.70 -15.77 -14.42
C PRO A 288 -6.80 -14.93 -15.07
N ALA A 289 -8.07 -15.24 -14.79
CA ALA A 289 -9.22 -14.51 -15.32
C ALA A 289 -9.44 -13.13 -14.67
N THR A 290 -8.95 -12.90 -13.45
CA THR A 290 -9.07 -11.60 -12.78
C THR A 290 -8.05 -10.62 -13.39
N PRO A 291 -8.47 -9.49 -13.95
CA PRO A 291 -7.54 -8.51 -14.53
C PRO A 291 -6.75 -7.75 -13.46
N LEU A 292 -5.60 -7.20 -13.84
CA LEU A 292 -4.80 -6.35 -12.96
C LEU A 292 -5.54 -5.07 -12.53
N ASP A 293 -6.50 -4.61 -13.33
CA ASP A 293 -7.35 -3.46 -12.97
C ASP A 293 -8.10 -3.67 -11.66
N TYR A 294 -8.42 -4.91 -11.29
CA TYR A 294 -8.98 -5.19 -9.98
C TYR A 294 -7.99 -4.82 -8.84
N LEU A 295 -6.72 -5.21 -8.97
CA LEU A 295 -5.69 -4.83 -8.02
C LEU A 295 -5.48 -3.31 -8.00
N MET A 296 -5.46 -2.68 -9.17
CA MET A 296 -5.35 -1.23 -9.30
C MET A 296 -6.45 -0.51 -8.52
N GLY A 297 -7.71 -0.90 -8.71
CA GLY A 297 -8.83 -0.30 -7.99
C GLY A 297 -8.72 -0.51 -6.47
N ARG A 298 -8.28 -1.70 -6.04
CA ARG A 298 -8.01 -1.99 -4.63
C ARG A 298 -6.94 -1.07 -4.03
N VAL A 299 -5.86 -0.84 -4.77
CA VAL A 299 -4.78 0.06 -4.34
C VAL A 299 -5.29 1.50 -4.23
N LEU A 300 -5.98 2.00 -5.27
CA LEU A 300 -6.58 3.34 -5.26
C LEU A 300 -7.52 3.54 -4.06
N GLY A 301 -8.32 2.53 -3.73
CA GLY A 301 -9.24 2.57 -2.60
C GLY A 301 -8.58 2.53 -1.22
N THR A 302 -7.30 2.20 -1.13
CA THR A 302 -6.54 2.13 0.13
C THR A 302 -5.46 3.21 0.28
N THR A 303 -5.29 4.07 -0.72
CA THR A 303 -4.53 5.33 -0.59
C THR A 303 -5.28 6.31 0.31
N SER A 304 -4.61 7.35 0.80
CA SER A 304 -5.30 8.43 1.50
C SER A 304 -6.35 9.07 0.60
N PRO A 305 -7.60 9.28 1.07
CA PRO A 305 -8.67 9.86 0.26
C PRO A 305 -8.46 11.34 -0.05
N ILE A 306 -7.49 11.98 0.61
CA ILE A 306 -7.12 13.39 0.45
C ILE A 306 -5.73 13.55 -0.16
N ALA A 307 -5.03 12.46 -0.47
CA ALA A 307 -3.76 12.51 -1.19
C ALA A 307 -3.92 13.09 -2.59
N PRO A 308 -2.89 13.76 -3.14
CA PRO A 308 -2.89 14.25 -4.51
C PRO A 308 -3.18 13.14 -5.52
N GLU A 309 -4.07 13.41 -6.47
CA GLU A 309 -4.55 12.38 -7.41
C GLU A 309 -3.44 11.77 -8.26
N ASP A 310 -2.48 12.57 -8.73
CA ASP A 310 -1.32 12.07 -9.48
C ASP A 310 -0.46 11.12 -8.65
N ARG A 311 -0.33 11.33 -7.33
CA ARG A 311 0.38 10.42 -6.41
C ARG A 311 -0.39 9.12 -6.20
N ARG A 312 -1.71 9.19 -6.08
CA ARG A 312 -2.57 8.00 -6.01
C ARG A 312 -2.46 7.15 -7.28
N GLN A 313 -2.47 7.79 -8.45
CA GLN A 313 -2.30 7.13 -9.74
C GLN A 313 -0.87 6.58 -9.92
N GLU A 314 0.16 7.29 -9.47
CA GLU A 314 1.53 6.79 -9.43
C GLU A 314 1.66 5.54 -8.57
N THR A 315 1.03 5.53 -7.39
CA THR A 315 0.98 4.35 -6.51
C THR A 315 0.33 3.17 -7.23
N ALA A 316 -0.85 3.35 -7.84
CA ALA A 316 -1.52 2.30 -8.59
C ALA A 316 -0.67 1.78 -9.77
N TRP A 317 0.06 2.66 -10.46
CA TRP A 317 0.97 2.30 -11.55
C TRP A 317 2.05 1.31 -11.12
N ILE A 318 2.61 1.44 -9.92
CA ILE A 318 3.64 0.52 -9.40
C ILE A 318 3.10 -0.91 -9.41
N TYR A 319 1.87 -1.12 -8.94
CA TYR A 319 1.24 -2.44 -8.85
C TYR A 319 0.86 -3.02 -10.21
N MET A 320 0.53 -2.17 -11.17
CA MET A 320 0.21 -2.59 -12.55
C MET A 320 1.44 -3.12 -13.31
N SER A 321 2.64 -2.87 -12.81
CA SER A 321 3.90 -3.19 -13.49
C SER A 321 4.62 -4.42 -12.92
N ASN A 322 4.08 -5.04 -11.87
CA ASN A 322 4.64 -6.24 -11.27
C ASN A 322 3.86 -7.51 -11.69
N ALA A 323 4.50 -8.67 -11.49
CA ALA A 323 3.85 -9.93 -11.78
C ALA A 323 2.59 -10.12 -10.93
N LYS A 324 1.50 -10.54 -11.55
CA LYS A 324 0.19 -10.66 -10.90
C LYS A 324 0.21 -11.48 -9.60
N GLY A 325 0.99 -12.56 -9.55
CA GLY A 325 1.10 -13.41 -8.38
C GLY A 325 1.95 -12.84 -7.23
N ALA A 326 2.77 -11.81 -7.48
CA ALA A 326 3.67 -11.24 -6.47
C ALA A 326 2.89 -10.66 -5.29
N TYR A 327 1.89 -9.83 -5.55
CA TYR A 327 1.03 -9.27 -4.51
C TYR A 327 0.36 -10.32 -3.62
N ALA A 328 -0.17 -11.39 -4.24
CA ALA A 328 -0.83 -12.46 -3.50
C ALA A 328 0.16 -13.27 -2.66
N GLY A 329 1.34 -13.58 -3.22
CA GLY A 329 2.37 -14.33 -2.50
C GLY A 329 2.95 -13.59 -1.30
N ASP A 330 3.14 -12.28 -1.43
CA ASP A 330 3.56 -11.44 -0.31
C ASP A 330 2.50 -11.34 0.77
N ASN A 331 1.21 -11.31 0.39
CA ASN A 331 0.12 -11.31 1.36
C ASN A 331 0.03 -12.62 2.14
N ASP A 332 0.47 -13.76 1.61
CA ASP A 332 0.59 -14.99 2.41
C ASP A 332 1.53 -14.79 3.59
N TYR A 333 2.69 -14.16 3.36
CA TYR A 333 3.57 -13.75 4.46
C TYR A 333 2.88 -12.75 5.38
N PHE A 334 2.32 -11.67 4.85
CA PHE A 334 1.71 -10.59 5.63
C PHE A 334 0.66 -11.11 6.61
N MET A 335 -0.14 -12.09 6.18
CA MET A 335 -1.16 -12.72 7.01
C MET A 335 -0.61 -13.72 8.03
N ASN A 336 0.59 -14.27 7.82
CA ASN A 336 1.13 -15.37 8.64
C ASN A 336 2.51 -15.06 9.25
N ALA A 337 2.95 -13.80 9.23
CA ALA A 337 4.31 -13.41 9.60
C ALA A 337 4.68 -13.72 11.05
N HIS A 338 3.88 -13.27 11.98
CA HIS A 338 4.12 -13.40 13.42
C HIS A 338 2.87 -13.09 14.25
N ASP A 339 2.94 -13.38 15.53
CA ASP A 339 2.02 -12.90 16.56
C ASP A 339 2.82 -12.27 17.69
N LEU A 340 3.02 -10.94 17.67
CA LEU A 340 3.78 -10.24 18.71
C LEU A 340 3.05 -10.15 20.05
N SER A 341 1.76 -10.51 20.12
CA SER A 341 1.11 -10.69 21.41
C SER A 341 1.73 -11.83 22.22
N ARG A 342 2.33 -12.79 21.52
CA ARG A 342 3.10 -13.91 22.07
C ARG A 342 4.61 -13.66 22.02
N ASP A 343 5.11 -13.21 20.86
CA ASP A 343 6.54 -13.18 20.54
C ASP A 343 7.20 -11.82 20.81
N GLY A 344 6.43 -10.79 21.21
CA GLY A 344 6.92 -9.43 21.43
C GLY A 344 8.02 -9.30 22.50
N HIS A 345 8.08 -10.26 23.44
CA HIS A 345 9.14 -10.32 24.45
C HIS A 345 10.53 -10.64 23.88
N LEU A 346 10.62 -11.13 22.64
CA LEU A 346 11.88 -11.38 21.94
C LEU A 346 12.53 -10.08 21.43
N ILE A 347 11.78 -8.97 21.36
CA ILE A 347 12.29 -7.71 20.85
C ILE A 347 12.94 -6.90 21.98
N ASP A 348 14.26 -6.73 21.90
CA ASP A 348 15.02 -5.86 22.79
C ASP A 348 15.15 -4.45 22.21
N THR A 349 14.19 -3.59 22.55
CA THR A 349 14.19 -2.19 22.11
C THR A 349 15.25 -1.33 22.78
N ALA A 350 15.86 -1.79 23.88
CA ALA A 350 16.95 -1.10 24.54
C ALA A 350 18.27 -1.25 23.76
N ALA A 351 18.50 -2.42 23.18
CA ALA A 351 19.62 -2.66 22.29
C ALA A 351 19.38 -2.14 20.86
N ARG A 352 18.13 -2.24 20.36
CA ARG A 352 17.75 -1.85 19.00
C ARG A 352 16.39 -1.15 19.03
N PRO A 353 16.37 0.18 18.95
CA PRO A 353 15.13 0.95 18.95
C PRO A 353 14.14 0.50 17.89
N LEU A 354 12.85 0.44 18.26
CA LEU A 354 11.75 0.10 17.38
C LEU A 354 10.74 1.24 17.33
N PHE A 355 10.52 1.76 16.12
CA PHE A 355 9.49 2.74 15.82
C PHE A 355 8.39 2.08 14.98
N VAL A 356 7.14 2.33 15.36
CA VAL A 356 5.96 1.79 14.70
C VAL A 356 5.10 2.95 14.25
N LEU A 357 4.95 3.08 12.94
CA LEU A 357 4.25 4.18 12.29
C LEU A 357 2.96 3.66 11.64
N ALA A 358 1.88 4.41 11.75
CA ALA A 358 0.61 4.04 11.10
C ALA A 358 -0.04 5.24 10.45
N GLY A 359 -0.44 5.10 9.18
CA GLY A 359 -1.24 6.10 8.48
C GLY A 359 -2.64 6.22 9.08
N GLU A 360 -3.16 7.45 9.21
CA GLU A 360 -4.49 7.70 9.77
C GLU A 360 -5.62 7.07 8.95
N PHE A 361 -5.42 6.94 7.64
CA PHE A 361 -6.36 6.27 6.73
C PHE A 361 -5.99 4.80 6.45
N ASP A 362 -5.03 4.22 7.18
CA ASP A 362 -4.71 2.81 7.05
C ASP A 362 -5.58 1.94 7.96
N ARG A 363 -6.56 1.30 7.36
CA ARG A 363 -7.48 0.41 8.06
C ARG A 363 -6.80 -0.71 8.81
N THR A 364 -5.75 -1.25 8.25
CA THR A 364 -5.12 -2.46 8.79
C THR A 364 -4.33 -2.16 10.05
N SER A 365 -3.76 -0.97 10.16
CA SER A 365 -2.80 -0.61 11.20
C SER A 365 -3.43 0.06 12.43
N LEU A 366 -4.68 0.55 12.33
CA LEU A 366 -5.32 1.31 13.41
C LEU A 366 -6.18 0.47 14.38
N SER A 367 -6.22 -0.85 14.20
CA SER A 367 -6.95 -1.73 15.13
C SER A 367 -6.28 -1.76 16.51
N ASP A 368 -7.02 -1.42 17.56
CA ASP A 368 -6.57 -1.50 18.96
C ASP A 368 -6.21 -2.91 19.41
N GLU A 369 -6.70 -3.93 18.72
CA GLU A 369 -6.49 -5.34 19.08
C GLU A 369 -5.39 -6.01 18.24
N HIS A 370 -5.26 -5.62 16.97
CA HIS A 370 -4.42 -6.33 16.00
C HIS A 370 -3.39 -5.43 15.31
N GLY A 371 -3.62 -4.12 15.27
CA GLY A 371 -2.86 -3.18 14.45
C GLY A 371 -1.54 -2.71 15.06
N ALA A 372 -0.92 -1.79 14.36
CA ALA A 372 0.32 -1.12 14.76
C ALA A 372 0.19 -0.41 16.11
N VAL A 373 -0.96 0.23 16.35
CA VAL A 373 -1.26 0.95 17.59
C VAL A 373 -1.20 0.05 18.84
N ALA A 374 -1.43 -1.25 18.67
CA ALA A 374 -1.39 -2.22 19.78
C ALA A 374 0.03 -2.69 20.12
N VAL A 375 1.00 -2.55 19.22
CA VAL A 375 2.38 -3.08 19.38
C VAL A 375 3.04 -2.64 20.70
N PRO A 376 2.98 -1.37 21.14
CA PRO A 376 3.64 -0.94 22.39
C PRO A 376 3.11 -1.61 23.67
N ARG A 377 1.92 -2.21 23.61
CA ARG A 377 1.36 -2.97 24.77
C ARG A 377 2.09 -4.29 25.00
N PHE A 378 2.66 -4.88 23.94
CA PHE A 378 3.29 -6.20 23.94
C PHE A 378 4.81 -6.13 23.73
N VAL A 379 5.30 -5.05 23.13
CA VAL A 379 6.72 -4.79 22.91
C VAL A 379 7.14 -3.58 23.75
N LYS A 380 7.73 -3.85 24.90
CA LYS A 380 8.15 -2.81 25.84
C LYS A 380 9.18 -1.88 25.20
N GLY A 381 8.92 -0.59 25.21
CA GLY A 381 9.82 0.44 24.66
C GLY A 381 9.64 0.71 23.15
N ALA A 382 8.74 -0.01 22.47
CA ALA A 382 8.36 0.36 21.11
C ALA A 382 7.68 1.74 21.08
N GLN A 383 8.05 2.58 20.13
CA GLN A 383 7.55 3.94 19.99
C GLN A 383 6.54 4.02 18.85
N TYR A 384 5.28 4.32 19.17
CA TYR A 384 4.22 4.48 18.19
C TYR A 384 4.08 5.95 17.77
N ARG A 385 3.87 6.18 16.47
CA ARG A 385 3.51 7.48 15.89
C ARG A 385 2.40 7.33 14.87
N LEU A 386 1.34 8.13 15.01
CA LEU A 386 0.31 8.28 13.98
C LEU A 386 0.83 9.23 12.88
N LEU A 387 0.77 8.77 11.66
CA LEU A 387 1.05 9.58 10.47
C LEU A 387 -0.27 10.20 10.00
N LYS A 388 -0.49 11.44 10.42
CA LYS A 388 -1.74 12.15 10.14
C LYS A 388 -1.91 12.35 8.63
N ASP A 389 -3.14 12.22 8.15
CA ASP A 389 -3.54 12.42 6.75
C ASP A 389 -2.99 11.38 5.74
N LEU A 390 -2.15 10.43 6.16
CA LEU A 390 -1.54 9.42 5.30
C LEU A 390 -2.34 8.12 5.27
N GLY A 391 -2.29 7.42 4.12
CA GLY A 391 -2.93 6.14 3.87
C GLY A 391 -2.01 4.94 4.09
N HIS A 392 -2.41 3.79 3.55
CA HIS A 392 -1.64 2.55 3.64
C HIS A 392 -0.32 2.59 2.85
N PHE A 393 -0.30 3.33 1.74
CA PHE A 393 0.85 3.44 0.84
C PHE A 393 1.61 4.75 1.05
N SER A 394 1.75 5.19 2.30
CA SER A 394 2.34 6.48 2.67
C SER A 394 3.60 6.89 1.91
N PRO A 395 4.53 5.98 1.54
CA PRO A 395 5.74 6.38 0.79
C PRO A 395 5.48 6.86 -0.64
N SER A 396 4.31 6.59 -1.21
CA SER A 396 3.98 6.91 -2.61
C SER A 396 2.65 7.65 -2.78
N ASP A 397 1.70 7.52 -1.85
CA ASP A 397 0.39 8.19 -1.99
C ASP A 397 0.42 9.66 -1.56
N ASP A 398 1.28 10.03 -0.63
CA ASP A 398 1.62 11.43 -0.31
C ASP A 398 3.05 11.53 0.26
N PRO A 399 4.07 11.37 -0.59
CA PRO A 399 5.47 11.34 -0.14
C PRO A 399 5.95 12.68 0.42
N GLU A 400 5.39 13.79 -0.02
CA GLU A 400 5.70 15.13 0.47
C GLU A 400 5.27 15.24 1.93
N LEU A 401 4.01 14.93 2.24
CA LEU A 401 3.48 14.92 3.60
C LEU A 401 4.20 13.87 4.48
N LEU A 402 4.48 12.69 3.92
CA LEU A 402 5.26 11.70 4.66
C LEU A 402 6.63 12.23 5.05
N CYS A 403 7.37 12.88 4.14
CA CYS A 403 8.71 13.39 4.44
C CYS A 403 8.69 14.47 5.53
N GLU A 404 7.65 15.33 5.56
CA GLU A 404 7.48 16.30 6.63
C GLU A 404 7.37 15.63 8.01
N ALA A 405 6.59 14.56 8.11
CA ALA A 405 6.44 13.79 9.35
C ALA A 405 7.65 12.90 9.65
N LEU A 406 8.24 12.29 8.62
CA LEU A 406 9.27 11.26 8.77
C LEU A 406 10.63 11.83 9.15
N VAL A 407 11.03 13.00 8.62
CA VAL A 407 12.36 13.56 8.88
C VAL A 407 12.63 13.74 10.39
N PRO A 408 11.73 14.37 11.19
CA PRO A 408 11.95 14.45 12.64
C PRO A 408 11.92 13.08 13.33
N ILE A 409 11.07 12.15 12.88
CA ILE A 409 11.05 10.78 13.43
C ILE A 409 12.39 10.08 13.18
N MET A 410 12.98 10.24 12.00
CA MET A 410 14.27 9.63 11.69
C MET A 410 15.43 10.27 12.47
N ASP A 411 15.31 11.53 12.88
CA ASP A 411 16.25 12.14 13.83
C ASP A 411 16.11 11.52 15.23
N GLU A 412 14.88 11.23 15.69
CA GLU A 412 14.64 10.49 16.92
C GLU A 412 15.21 9.05 16.84
N VAL A 413 15.06 8.38 15.70
CA VAL A 413 15.65 7.03 15.47
C VAL A 413 17.15 7.07 15.64
N LEU A 414 17.85 8.05 15.02
CA LEU A 414 19.30 8.18 15.13
C LEU A 414 19.73 8.48 16.58
N ALA A 415 19.06 9.40 17.25
CA ALA A 415 19.33 9.72 18.66
C ALA A 415 19.14 8.50 19.59
N ALA A 416 18.11 7.68 19.33
CA ALA A 416 17.88 6.45 20.07
C ALA A 416 18.95 5.39 19.78
N CYS A 417 19.47 5.30 18.56
CA CYS A 417 20.60 4.43 18.23
C CYS A 417 21.88 4.84 18.98
N ASP A 418 22.17 6.13 19.04
CA ASP A 418 23.34 6.65 19.76
C ASP A 418 23.25 6.37 21.27
N ALA A 419 22.05 6.56 21.84
CA ALA A 419 21.79 6.23 23.24
C ALA A 419 21.90 4.72 23.53
N ALA A 420 21.52 3.86 22.59
CA ALA A 420 21.67 2.40 22.72
C ALA A 420 23.15 1.98 22.63
N ALA A 421 23.92 2.61 21.75
CA ALA A 421 25.35 2.32 21.59
C ALA A 421 26.22 2.79 22.77
N ALA A 422 25.74 3.75 23.54
CA ALA A 422 26.43 4.28 24.73
C ALA A 422 26.19 3.46 26.00
N ARG A 423 25.31 2.45 26.00
CA ARG A 423 25.02 1.52 27.10
C ARG A 423 25.89 0.29 27.04
#